data_cfc0d486fc1f62a1c29f1dd820daae2c
#
_entry.id   cfc0d486fc1f62a1c29f1dd820daae2c
#
_cell.length_a   1.000
_cell.length_b   1.000
_cell.length_c   1.000
_cell.angle_alpha   90.00
_cell.angle_beta   90.00
_cell.angle_gamma   90.00
#
_symmetry.space_group_name_H-M   'P 1'
#
loop_
_entity.id
_entity.type
_entity.pdbx_description
1 polymer ?
#
loop_
_entity_poly.entity_id
_entity_poly.type
_entity_poly.pdbx_seq_one_letter_code
_entity_poly.pdbx_strand_id
1 'polypeptide(L)'
;MGAVDHVGIASESIESAMGFWEILGFVPLQTHVNDEQGVRIKMLETPGSPTRIELLEPLGPDTPVGRFISRRGAGIQQLAIRVDDIEETIALLVESGVRMVDECPKDGTEGSRIAFVHPSSTGGVLVELVEHAD
;
A
#
# COMPACT_ATOMS: atom_id res chain seq x y z
N MET A 1 2.33 12.84 13.37
CA MET A 1 0.95 12.87 12.83
C MET A 1 0.91 12.16 11.51
N GLY A 2 -0.16 11.43 11.24
CA GLY A 2 -0.30 10.67 10.01
C GLY A 2 -0.87 11.50 8.88
N ALA A 3 -0.50 11.17 7.65
CA ALA A 3 -1.09 11.75 6.44
C ALA A 3 -1.31 10.61 5.44
N VAL A 4 -2.34 10.73 4.61
CA VAL A 4 -2.59 9.70 3.59
C VAL A 4 -1.49 9.78 2.53
N ASP A 5 -0.72 8.71 2.40
CA ASP A 5 0.39 8.63 1.46
C ASP A 5 -0.05 8.14 0.09
N HIS A 6 -0.74 7.02 0.08
CA HIS A 6 -1.26 6.46 -1.18
C HIS A 6 -2.40 5.50 -0.91
N VAL A 7 -3.17 5.22 -1.97
CA VAL A 7 -4.24 4.24 -1.95
C VAL A 7 -3.81 3.07 -2.84
N GLY A 8 -3.78 1.89 -2.27
CA GLY A 8 -3.37 0.67 -2.98
C GLY A 8 -4.57 -0.03 -3.59
N ILE A 9 -4.55 -0.18 -4.91
CA ILE A 9 -5.64 -0.77 -5.68
C ILE A 9 -5.18 -2.08 -6.32
N ALA A 10 -5.81 -3.18 -5.92
CA ALA A 10 -5.53 -4.48 -6.49
C ALA A 10 -6.18 -4.58 -7.88
N SER A 11 -5.39 -4.97 -8.86
CA SER A 11 -5.83 -5.10 -10.25
C SER A 11 -5.27 -6.37 -10.86
N GLU A 12 -6.04 -7.00 -11.73
CA GLU A 12 -5.57 -8.17 -12.46
C GLU A 12 -4.51 -7.81 -13.49
N SER A 13 -4.53 -6.55 -13.97
CA SER A 13 -3.56 -6.05 -14.95
C SER A 13 -3.32 -4.56 -14.74
N ILE A 14 -2.10 -4.19 -14.39
CA ILE A 14 -1.70 -2.77 -14.27
C ILE A 14 -1.92 -2.06 -15.59
N GLU A 15 -1.51 -2.72 -16.69
CA GLU A 15 -1.62 -2.13 -18.03
C GLU A 15 -3.07 -1.76 -18.36
N SER A 16 -4.02 -2.65 -18.04
CA SER A 16 -5.43 -2.40 -18.31
C SER A 16 -6.04 -1.34 -17.38
N ALA A 17 -5.57 -1.27 -16.15
CA ALA A 17 -6.11 -0.34 -15.15
C ALA A 17 -5.59 1.08 -15.32
N MET A 18 -4.40 1.24 -15.85
CA MET A 18 -3.67 2.51 -15.84
C MET A 18 -4.32 3.62 -16.66
N GLY A 19 -4.95 3.27 -17.79
CA GLY A 19 -5.49 4.26 -18.72
C GLY A 19 -6.52 5.19 -18.12
N PHE A 20 -7.38 4.70 -17.24
CA PHE A 20 -8.37 5.53 -16.57
C PHE A 20 -7.70 6.67 -15.78
N TRP A 21 -6.66 6.34 -15.02
CA TRP A 21 -5.96 7.31 -14.18
C TRP A 21 -5.18 8.33 -15.00
N GLU A 22 -4.61 7.89 -16.12
CA GLU A 22 -3.89 8.78 -17.03
C GLU A 22 -4.80 9.84 -17.64
N ILE A 23 -6.06 9.48 -17.94
CA ILE A 23 -7.04 10.45 -18.45
C ILE A 23 -7.29 11.55 -17.41
N LEU A 24 -7.21 11.22 -16.12
CA LEU A 24 -7.39 12.20 -15.04
C LEU A 24 -6.13 12.99 -14.71
N GLY A 25 -5.05 12.77 -15.45
CA GLY A 25 -3.81 13.52 -15.27
C GLY A 25 -2.77 12.86 -14.39
N PHE A 26 -3.01 11.60 -13.97
CA PHE A 26 -2.00 10.86 -13.22
C PHE A 26 -0.90 10.37 -14.14
N VAL A 27 0.34 10.51 -13.67
CA VAL A 27 1.53 10.11 -14.43
C VAL A 27 2.13 8.87 -13.79
N PRO A 28 2.30 7.77 -14.55
CA PRO A 28 2.91 6.57 -13.99
C PRO A 28 4.40 6.74 -13.74
N LEU A 29 4.86 6.27 -12.60
CA LEU A 29 6.25 6.21 -12.25
C LEU A 29 6.84 4.84 -12.65
N GLN A 30 8.05 4.56 -12.21
CA GLN A 30 8.73 3.31 -12.51
C GLN A 30 8.00 2.12 -11.89
N THR A 31 7.94 1.00 -12.63
CA THR A 31 7.39 -0.25 -12.10
C THR A 31 8.39 -0.90 -11.14
N HIS A 32 7.89 -1.37 -10.01
CA HIS A 32 8.67 -2.14 -9.05
C HIS A 32 8.08 -3.54 -8.92
N VAL A 33 8.94 -4.53 -8.72
CA VAL A 33 8.51 -5.91 -8.45
C VAL A 33 9.04 -6.30 -7.08
N ASN A 34 8.14 -6.71 -6.22
CA ASN A 34 8.48 -7.21 -4.90
C ASN A 34 8.23 -8.72 -4.91
N ASP A 35 9.29 -9.50 -5.12
CA ASP A 35 9.18 -10.95 -5.21
C ASP A 35 8.77 -11.59 -3.88
N GLU A 36 9.21 -11.02 -2.77
CA GLU A 36 8.89 -11.52 -1.44
C GLU A 36 7.38 -11.43 -1.16
N GLN A 37 6.75 -10.32 -1.56
CA GLN A 37 5.30 -10.13 -1.41
C GLN A 37 4.52 -10.66 -2.62
N GLY A 38 5.22 -11.03 -3.68
CA GLY A 38 4.58 -11.57 -4.89
C GLY A 38 3.73 -10.55 -5.63
N VAL A 39 4.22 -9.33 -5.77
CA VAL A 39 3.42 -8.24 -6.36
C VAL A 39 4.25 -7.37 -7.28
N ARG A 40 3.62 -6.93 -8.36
CA ARG A 40 4.13 -5.87 -9.24
C ARG A 40 3.42 -4.59 -8.87
N ILE A 41 4.18 -3.51 -8.71
CA ILE A 41 3.70 -2.23 -8.18
C ILE A 41 3.95 -1.12 -9.18
N LYS A 42 2.91 -0.33 -9.44
CA LYS A 42 3.01 0.86 -10.29
C LYS A 42 2.41 2.04 -9.54
N MET A 43 3.25 2.99 -9.16
CA MET A 43 2.81 4.20 -8.50
C MET A 43 2.42 5.24 -9.55
N LEU A 44 1.30 5.92 -9.33
CA LEU A 44 0.81 7.00 -10.19
C LEU A 44 0.69 8.26 -9.34
N GLU A 45 1.10 9.39 -9.89
CA GLU A 45 0.99 10.66 -9.18
C GLU A 45 0.49 11.78 -10.08
N THR A 46 -0.02 12.84 -9.48
CA THR A 46 -0.46 14.03 -10.18
C THR A 46 -0.06 15.27 -9.37
N PRO A 47 0.29 16.39 -10.04
CA PRO A 47 0.60 17.64 -9.33
C PRO A 47 -0.57 18.14 -8.49
N GLY A 48 -1.81 17.73 -8.81
CA GLY A 48 -3.01 18.18 -8.10
C GLY A 48 -3.22 17.54 -6.74
N SER A 49 -2.44 16.52 -6.37
CA SER A 49 -2.62 15.82 -5.10
C SER A 49 -1.31 15.25 -4.57
N PRO A 50 -1.00 15.44 -3.27
CA PRO A 50 0.14 14.74 -2.66
C PRO A 50 -0.14 13.26 -2.42
N THR A 51 -1.41 12.85 -2.40
CA THR A 51 -1.79 11.44 -2.25
C THR A 51 -1.67 10.75 -3.59
N ARG A 52 -0.94 9.63 -3.63
CA ARG A 52 -0.71 8.87 -4.86
C ARG A 52 -1.65 7.68 -4.96
N ILE A 53 -1.75 7.14 -6.17
CA ILE A 53 -2.45 5.87 -6.44
C ILE A 53 -1.39 4.82 -6.68
N GLU A 54 -1.56 3.67 -6.03
CA GLU A 54 -0.65 2.53 -6.22
C GLU A 54 -1.44 1.39 -6.85
N LEU A 55 -1.07 1.01 -8.07
CA LEU A 55 -1.68 -0.16 -8.73
C LEU A 55 -0.87 -1.40 -8.39
N LEU A 56 -1.56 -2.44 -7.93
CA LEU A 56 -0.98 -3.68 -7.44
C LEU A 56 -1.45 -4.83 -8.34
N GLU A 57 -0.51 -5.52 -8.97
CA GLU A 57 -0.82 -6.68 -9.80
C GLU A 57 -0.15 -7.91 -9.17
N PRO A 58 -0.91 -8.97 -8.83
CA PRO A 58 -0.31 -10.14 -8.21
C PRO A 58 0.57 -10.91 -9.19
N LEU A 59 1.70 -11.43 -8.71
CA LEU A 59 2.55 -12.30 -9.51
C LEU A 59 1.99 -13.73 -9.59
N GLY A 60 1.00 -14.04 -8.78
CA GLY A 60 0.32 -15.33 -8.79
C GLY A 60 -0.88 -15.32 -7.87
N PRO A 61 -1.74 -16.36 -7.95
CA PRO A 61 -2.98 -16.40 -7.17
C PRO A 61 -2.74 -16.63 -5.67
N ASP A 62 -1.60 -17.17 -5.31
CA ASP A 62 -1.28 -17.54 -3.92
C ASP A 62 -0.41 -16.47 -3.25
N THR A 63 -0.71 -15.22 -3.53
CA THR A 63 -0.06 -14.05 -2.95
C THR A 63 -1.10 -13.23 -2.19
N PRO A 64 -0.70 -12.30 -1.30
CA PRO A 64 -1.68 -11.47 -0.59
C PRO A 64 -2.64 -10.73 -1.52
N VAL A 65 -2.12 -10.09 -2.58
CA VAL A 65 -2.97 -9.39 -3.55
C VAL A 65 -3.80 -10.38 -4.38
N GLY A 66 -3.21 -11.51 -4.77
CA GLY A 66 -3.93 -12.54 -5.50
C GLY A 66 -5.10 -13.12 -4.69
N ARG A 67 -4.89 -13.38 -3.41
CA ARG A 67 -5.95 -13.85 -2.52
C ARG A 67 -7.04 -12.80 -2.31
N PHE A 68 -6.64 -11.51 -2.22
CA PHE A 68 -7.61 -10.43 -2.12
C PHE A 68 -8.54 -10.42 -3.35
N ILE A 69 -7.96 -10.47 -4.54
CA ILE A 69 -8.74 -10.47 -5.78
C ILE A 69 -9.66 -11.70 -5.86
N SER A 70 -9.15 -12.85 -5.46
CA SER A 70 -9.94 -14.09 -5.45
C SER A 70 -11.17 -14.01 -4.53
N ARG A 71 -11.05 -13.31 -3.41
CA ARG A 71 -12.12 -13.20 -2.42
C ARG A 71 -13.07 -12.04 -2.69
N ARG A 72 -12.56 -10.92 -3.18
CA ARG A 72 -13.32 -9.66 -3.27
C ARG A 72 -13.38 -9.07 -4.67
N GLY A 73 -12.61 -9.61 -5.61
CA GLY A 73 -12.42 -8.99 -6.91
C GLY A 73 -11.42 -7.85 -6.84
N ALA A 74 -11.17 -7.24 -7.99
CA ALA A 74 -10.29 -6.06 -8.06
C ALA A 74 -10.91 -4.88 -7.31
N GLY A 75 -10.08 -4.03 -6.74
CA GLY A 75 -10.55 -2.86 -6.00
C GLY A 75 -9.53 -2.37 -4.99
N ILE A 76 -9.94 -1.43 -4.15
CA ILE A 76 -9.07 -0.86 -3.11
C ILE A 76 -8.72 -1.95 -2.11
N GLN A 77 -7.42 -2.23 -1.96
CA GLN A 77 -6.92 -3.27 -1.08
C GLN A 77 -6.35 -2.70 0.22
N GLN A 78 -5.67 -1.55 0.13
CA GLN A 78 -5.00 -0.98 1.30
C GLN A 78 -4.97 0.53 1.25
N LEU A 79 -4.84 1.13 2.44
CA LEU A 79 -4.66 2.56 2.62
C LEU A 79 -3.34 2.79 3.34
N ALA A 80 -2.45 3.54 2.72
CA ALA A 80 -1.14 3.80 3.32
C ALA A 80 -1.13 5.16 4.01
N ILE A 81 -0.65 5.17 5.23
CA ILE A 81 -0.52 6.36 6.07
C ILE A 81 0.96 6.64 6.29
N ARG A 82 1.38 7.83 5.89
CA ARG A 82 2.75 8.28 6.10
C ARG A 82 2.92 8.73 7.56
N VAL A 83 3.99 8.25 8.17
CA VAL A 83 4.36 8.62 9.54
C VAL A 83 5.81 9.09 9.57
N ASP A 84 6.17 9.88 10.59
CA ASP A 84 7.52 10.42 10.70
C ASP A 84 8.50 9.41 11.30
N ASP A 85 8.04 8.63 12.28
CA ASP A 85 8.84 7.63 12.97
C ASP A 85 8.00 6.35 13.12
N ILE A 86 8.27 5.38 12.24
CA ILE A 86 7.44 4.17 12.19
C ILE A 86 7.60 3.30 13.45
N GLU A 87 8.79 3.23 14.01
CA GLU A 87 9.01 2.42 15.22
C GLU A 87 8.25 2.98 16.40
N GLU A 88 8.30 4.31 16.59
CA GLU A 88 7.55 4.99 17.64
C GLU A 88 6.04 4.83 17.42
N THR A 89 5.58 4.94 16.16
CA THR A 89 4.17 4.78 15.83
C THR A 89 3.68 3.37 16.15
N ILE A 90 4.44 2.35 15.78
CA ILE A 90 4.09 0.96 16.09
C ILE A 90 3.99 0.77 17.60
N ALA A 91 4.97 1.28 18.35
CA ALA A 91 4.96 1.14 19.80
C ALA A 91 3.73 1.79 20.41
N LEU A 92 3.36 2.97 19.96
CA LEU A 92 2.17 3.68 20.43
C LEU A 92 0.89 2.90 20.13
N LEU A 93 0.78 2.36 18.92
CA LEU A 93 -0.38 1.57 18.51
C LEU A 93 -0.52 0.29 19.35
N VAL A 94 0.57 -0.44 19.51
CA VAL A 94 0.59 -1.67 20.30
C VAL A 94 0.19 -1.37 21.76
N GLU A 95 0.74 -0.31 22.32
CA GLU A 95 0.40 0.12 23.70
C GLU A 95 -1.07 0.49 23.81
N SER A 96 -1.66 1.00 22.74
CA SER A 96 -3.08 1.37 22.72
C SER A 96 -4.03 0.19 22.42
N GLY A 97 -3.49 -1.02 22.29
CA GLY A 97 -4.30 -2.23 22.08
C GLY A 97 -4.54 -2.56 20.61
N VAL A 98 -3.87 -1.88 19.69
CA VAL A 98 -4.01 -2.13 18.26
C VAL A 98 -3.26 -3.41 17.88
N ARG A 99 -3.90 -4.25 17.07
CA ARG A 99 -3.29 -5.47 16.56
C ARG A 99 -2.51 -5.16 15.29
N MET A 100 -1.22 -5.44 15.31
CA MET A 100 -0.36 -5.29 14.14
C MET A 100 -0.23 -6.60 13.38
N VAL A 101 -0.13 -6.53 12.06
CA VAL A 101 0.34 -7.66 11.25
C VAL A 101 1.87 -7.74 11.40
N ASP A 102 2.53 -6.59 11.30
CA ASP A 102 3.97 -6.48 11.46
C ASP A 102 4.27 -5.63 12.70
N GLU A 103 4.87 -6.22 13.73
CA GLU A 103 5.28 -5.47 14.92
C GLU A 103 6.65 -4.83 14.76
N CYS A 104 7.38 -5.23 13.72
CA CYS A 104 8.66 -4.63 13.33
C CYS A 104 8.56 -4.14 11.90
N PRO A 105 9.11 -2.96 11.59
CA PRO A 105 9.09 -2.46 10.21
C PRO A 105 9.90 -3.36 9.29
N LYS A 106 9.49 -3.40 8.02
CA LYS A 106 10.19 -4.11 6.96
C LYS A 106 10.42 -3.17 5.79
N ASP A 107 11.25 -3.56 4.85
CA ASP A 107 11.58 -2.74 3.70
C ASP A 107 10.39 -2.64 2.74
N GLY A 108 10.12 -1.41 2.29
CA GLY A 108 9.15 -1.12 1.24
C GLY A 108 9.85 -0.63 -0.02
N THR A 109 9.08 0.02 -0.90
CA THR A 109 9.61 0.56 -2.15
C THR A 109 10.44 1.83 -1.90
N GLU A 110 11.45 2.04 -2.73
CA GLU A 110 12.28 3.26 -2.73
C GLU A 110 12.92 3.59 -1.38
N GLY A 111 13.35 2.56 -0.65
CA GLY A 111 14.02 2.74 0.63
C GLY A 111 13.09 3.08 1.78
N SER A 112 11.79 3.01 1.58
CA SER A 112 10.83 3.22 2.65
C SER A 112 10.83 2.05 3.65
N ARG A 113 10.30 2.33 4.83
CA ARG A 113 10.05 1.29 5.85
C ARG A 113 8.55 1.21 6.07
N ILE A 114 8.03 0.00 6.10
CA ILE A 114 6.58 -0.21 6.17
C ILE A 114 6.21 -1.21 7.25
N ALA A 115 4.95 -1.13 7.70
CA ALA A 115 4.36 -2.13 8.60
C ALA A 115 2.85 -2.11 8.41
N PHE A 116 2.23 -3.29 8.43
CA PHE A 116 0.78 -3.38 8.26
C PHE A 116 0.07 -3.50 9.60
N VAL A 117 -1.06 -2.82 9.70
CA VAL A 117 -1.97 -2.89 10.84
C VAL A 117 -3.09 -3.87 10.48
N HIS A 118 -3.43 -4.77 11.42
CA HIS A 118 -4.48 -5.75 11.16
C HIS A 118 -5.85 -5.08 10.99
N PRO A 119 -6.62 -5.47 9.97
CA PRO A 119 -7.94 -4.85 9.72
C PRO A 119 -8.92 -4.92 10.90
N SER A 120 -8.78 -5.88 11.81
CA SER A 120 -9.63 -5.97 12.98
C SER A 120 -9.53 -4.75 13.89
N SER A 121 -8.41 -4.02 13.84
CA SER A 121 -8.21 -2.83 14.67
C SER A 121 -8.54 -1.53 13.95
N THR A 122 -8.91 -1.59 12.66
CA THR A 122 -9.13 -0.40 11.85
C THR A 122 -10.55 -0.29 11.29
N GLY A 123 -11.44 -1.19 11.71
CA GLY A 123 -12.79 -1.23 11.17
C GLY A 123 -12.90 -1.95 9.83
N GLY A 124 -11.93 -2.79 9.49
CA GLY A 124 -11.98 -3.63 8.29
C GLY A 124 -11.08 -3.17 7.15
N VAL A 125 -10.25 -2.15 7.37
CA VAL A 125 -9.34 -1.63 6.36
C VAL A 125 -7.92 -2.09 6.63
N LEU A 126 -7.24 -2.65 5.63
CA LEU A 126 -5.82 -2.94 5.75
C LEU A 126 -5.05 -1.61 5.65
N VAL A 127 -4.42 -1.21 6.74
CA VAL A 127 -3.65 0.03 6.81
C VAL A 127 -2.16 -0.29 6.76
N GLU A 128 -1.45 0.40 5.89
CA GLU A 128 0.00 0.33 5.79
C GLU A 128 0.60 1.61 6.39
N LEU A 129 1.51 1.45 7.34
CA LEU A 129 2.28 2.59 7.83
C LEU A 129 3.52 2.71 6.95
N VAL A 130 3.86 3.94 6.54
CA VAL A 130 5.00 4.19 5.67
C VAL A 130 5.86 5.31 6.25
N GLU A 131 7.15 5.02 6.42
CA GLU A 131 8.15 6.04 6.73
C GLU A 131 9.05 6.14 5.51
N HIS A 132 9.02 7.28 4.85
CA HIS A 132 9.85 7.49 3.66
C HIS A 132 11.30 7.72 4.02
N ALA A 133 12.18 7.27 3.15
CA ALA A 133 13.59 7.65 3.21
C ALA A 133 13.69 9.15 2.87
N ASP A 134 14.54 9.84 3.57
CA ASP A 134 14.76 11.28 3.35
C ASP A 134 15.54 11.60 2.08
#